data_85f279f2a9baae47259e51fa927eef43
#
_entry.id   85f279f2a9baae47259e51fa927eef43
#
_cell.length_a   1.000
_cell.length_b   1.000
_cell.length_c   1.000
_cell.angle_alpha   90.00
_cell.angle_beta   90.00
_cell.angle_gamma   90.00
#
_symmetry.space_group_name_H-M   'P 1'
#
loop_
_entity.id
_entity.type
_entity.pdbx_description
1 polymer ?
#
loop_
_entity_poly.entity_id
_entity_poly.type
_entity_poly.pdbx_seq_one_letter_code
_entity_poly.pdbx_strand_id
1 'polypeptide(L)'
;MKELVQQNLSIKDNKILYVSGDVLSFPLDKELISEGYNVERLINYTVKHNKNLDISFLDSLKKDMPNLVYVYSENSAKSFLNLIKKYELVDYWMNTNLMCIGEKTSSVLNVIKWKKIFLFNPGEEEFLLYKI
;
A
#
# COMPACT_ATOMS: atom_id res chain seq x y z
N MET A 1 7.80 -7.89 -12.39
CA MET A 1 6.95 -9.10 -12.52
C MET A 1 6.63 -9.43 -13.99
N LYS A 2 6.05 -8.48 -14.76
CA LYS A 2 5.73 -8.68 -16.17
C LYS A 2 6.95 -9.13 -16.99
N GLU A 3 8.07 -8.43 -16.88
CA GLU A 3 9.33 -8.76 -17.56
C GLU A 3 9.86 -10.17 -17.23
N LEU A 4 9.71 -10.60 -15.97
CA LEU A 4 10.09 -11.95 -15.57
C LEU A 4 9.26 -13.03 -16.27
N VAL A 5 7.95 -12.79 -16.44
CA VAL A 5 7.07 -13.69 -17.19
C VAL A 5 7.52 -13.75 -18.66
N GLN A 6 7.74 -12.60 -19.28
CA GLN A 6 8.15 -12.49 -20.68
C GLN A 6 9.51 -13.17 -20.97
N GLN A 7 10.43 -13.10 -20.01
CA GLN A 7 11.78 -13.69 -20.15
C GLN A 7 11.79 -15.21 -19.96
N ASN A 8 10.84 -15.76 -19.18
CA ASN A 8 10.89 -17.14 -18.73
C ASN A 8 9.77 -18.05 -19.28
N LEU A 9 8.72 -17.48 -19.86
CA LEU A 9 7.56 -18.24 -20.33
C LEU A 9 7.27 -17.98 -21.80
N SER A 10 6.97 -19.08 -22.54
CA SER A 10 6.48 -19.00 -23.93
C SER A 10 4.96 -18.74 -23.92
N ILE A 11 4.50 -17.90 -24.85
CA ILE A 11 3.08 -17.59 -25.03
C ILE A 11 2.26 -18.84 -25.37
N LYS A 12 2.85 -19.81 -26.09
CA LYS A 12 2.11 -20.95 -26.66
C LYS A 12 1.89 -22.13 -25.71
N ASP A 13 2.74 -22.29 -24.70
CA ASP A 13 2.87 -23.58 -24.01
C ASP A 13 2.44 -23.56 -22.54
N ASN A 14 2.10 -22.40 -21.96
CA ASN A 14 1.91 -22.28 -20.52
C ASN A 14 0.61 -21.59 -20.16
N LYS A 15 -0.17 -22.23 -19.30
CA LYS A 15 -1.29 -21.61 -18.59
C LYS A 15 -0.77 -21.01 -17.29
N ILE A 16 -1.02 -19.73 -17.09
CA ILE A 16 -0.64 -18.99 -15.87
C ILE A 16 -1.86 -18.87 -14.97
N LEU A 17 -1.77 -19.36 -13.75
CA LEU A 17 -2.75 -19.06 -12.70
C LEU A 17 -2.23 -17.89 -11.86
N TYR A 18 -2.89 -16.74 -11.97
CA TYR A 18 -2.56 -15.55 -11.19
C TYR A 18 -3.45 -15.46 -9.95
N VAL A 19 -2.90 -15.86 -8.80
CA VAL A 19 -3.60 -15.77 -7.51
C VAL A 19 -3.38 -14.39 -6.90
N SER A 20 -4.46 -13.65 -6.64
CA SER A 20 -4.37 -12.27 -6.17
C SER A 20 -5.53 -11.87 -5.25
N GLY A 21 -5.44 -10.69 -4.64
CA GLY A 21 -6.58 -10.00 -4.05
C GLY A 21 -7.51 -9.42 -5.12
N ASP A 22 -8.69 -8.98 -4.72
CA ASP A 22 -9.66 -8.32 -5.61
C ASP A 22 -9.13 -6.98 -6.14
N VAL A 23 -8.43 -6.22 -5.30
CA VAL A 23 -7.80 -4.94 -5.65
C VAL A 23 -6.37 -5.16 -6.11
N LEU A 24 -6.07 -4.70 -7.32
CA LEU A 24 -4.74 -4.76 -7.92
C LEU A 24 -4.13 -3.35 -8.01
N SER A 25 -2.87 -3.21 -7.64
CA SER A 25 -2.09 -1.98 -7.89
C SER A 25 -1.67 -1.85 -9.36
N PHE A 26 -1.59 -2.97 -10.07
CA PHE A 26 -1.27 -3.06 -11.49
C PHE A 26 -2.06 -4.21 -12.13
N PRO A 27 -2.74 -4.01 -13.28
CA PRO A 27 -3.57 -5.03 -13.93
C PRO A 27 -2.71 -6.03 -14.73
N LEU A 28 -1.83 -6.76 -14.05
CA LEU A 28 -0.88 -7.69 -14.66
C LEU A 28 -1.56 -8.75 -15.53
N ASP A 29 -2.69 -9.28 -15.08
CA ASP A 29 -3.51 -10.26 -15.81
C ASP A 29 -3.94 -9.72 -17.19
N LYS A 30 -4.51 -8.52 -17.23
CA LYS A 30 -4.98 -7.89 -18.47
C LYS A 30 -3.83 -7.58 -19.42
N GLU A 31 -2.71 -7.11 -18.89
CA GLU A 31 -1.52 -6.82 -19.68
C GLU A 31 -0.97 -8.09 -20.35
N LEU A 32 -0.80 -9.17 -19.59
CA LEU A 32 -0.32 -10.43 -20.12
C LEU A 32 -1.30 -11.07 -21.13
N ILE A 33 -2.61 -11.00 -20.86
CA ILE A 33 -3.63 -11.46 -21.82
C ILE A 33 -3.56 -10.67 -23.12
N SER A 34 -3.38 -9.34 -23.06
CA SER A 34 -3.25 -8.51 -24.26
C SER A 34 -2.03 -8.83 -25.11
N GLU A 35 -0.99 -9.40 -24.51
CA GLU A 35 0.22 -9.88 -25.16
C GLU A 35 0.12 -11.33 -25.65
N GLY A 36 -1.03 -12.00 -25.45
CA GLY A 36 -1.32 -13.34 -25.94
C GLY A 36 -1.06 -14.48 -24.96
N TYR A 37 -0.68 -14.18 -23.71
CA TYR A 37 -0.53 -15.20 -22.68
C TYR A 37 -1.88 -15.76 -22.23
N ASN A 38 -1.93 -17.06 -21.92
CA ASN A 38 -3.10 -17.71 -21.34
C ASN A 38 -3.08 -17.54 -19.82
N VAL A 39 -3.78 -16.52 -19.34
CA VAL A 39 -3.81 -16.17 -17.91
C VAL A 39 -5.21 -16.35 -17.35
N GLU A 40 -5.32 -17.10 -16.27
CA GLU A 40 -6.52 -17.21 -15.44
C GLU A 40 -6.26 -16.55 -14.09
N ARG A 41 -7.12 -15.62 -13.70
CA ARG A 41 -7.00 -14.95 -12.40
C ARG A 41 -7.92 -15.60 -11.37
N LEU A 42 -7.33 -16.00 -10.24
CA LEU A 42 -8.05 -16.46 -9.05
C LEU A 42 -8.01 -15.35 -7.98
N ILE A 43 -9.19 -14.81 -7.65
CA ILE A 43 -9.33 -13.88 -6.52
C ILE A 43 -9.39 -14.70 -5.23
N ASN A 44 -8.33 -14.66 -4.45
CA ASN A 44 -8.16 -15.43 -3.23
C ASN A 44 -8.64 -14.73 -1.96
N TYR A 45 -8.66 -13.39 -1.98
CA TYR A 45 -9.15 -12.57 -0.87
C TYR A 45 -9.68 -11.22 -1.35
N THR A 46 -10.56 -10.62 -0.54
CA THR A 46 -11.07 -9.27 -0.77
C THR A 46 -10.60 -8.32 0.31
N VAL A 47 -10.34 -7.06 -0.07
CA VAL A 47 -9.90 -6.01 0.85
C VAL A 47 -11.07 -5.06 1.11
N LYS A 48 -11.41 -4.89 2.38
CA LYS A 48 -12.40 -3.89 2.82
C LYS A 48 -11.71 -2.85 3.68
N HIS A 49 -11.83 -1.58 3.31
CA HIS A 49 -11.34 -0.49 4.14
C HIS A 49 -12.22 -0.31 5.38
N ASN A 50 -11.59 -0.08 6.54
CA ASN A 50 -12.31 0.39 7.70
C ASN A 50 -12.88 1.78 7.41
N LYS A 51 -14.17 1.95 7.70
CA LYS A 51 -14.89 3.22 7.47
C LYS A 51 -15.07 4.04 8.74
N ASN A 52 -14.82 3.43 9.88
CA ASN A 52 -15.02 4.06 11.21
C ASN A 52 -13.86 3.69 12.13
N LEU A 53 -13.53 4.63 13.00
CA LEU A 53 -12.65 4.41 14.13
C LEU A 53 -13.47 4.41 15.43
N ASP A 54 -13.04 3.65 16.41
CA ASP A 54 -13.63 3.65 17.74
C ASP A 54 -13.34 4.99 18.43
N ILE A 55 -14.33 5.50 19.16
CA ILE A 55 -14.22 6.78 19.88
C ILE A 55 -13.10 6.72 20.92
N SER A 56 -12.99 5.62 21.65
CA SER A 56 -11.93 5.43 22.65
C SER A 56 -10.53 5.43 22.00
N PHE A 57 -10.39 4.85 20.81
CA PHE A 57 -9.15 4.89 20.03
C PHE A 57 -8.82 6.31 19.57
N LEU A 58 -9.81 7.06 19.09
CA LEU A 58 -9.64 8.45 18.66
C LEU A 58 -9.18 9.36 19.81
N ASP A 59 -9.77 9.22 20.97
CA ASP A 59 -9.39 9.99 22.15
C ASP A 59 -7.97 9.65 22.61
N SER A 60 -7.63 8.37 22.59
CA SER A 60 -6.27 7.92 22.89
C SER A 60 -5.24 8.46 21.89
N LEU A 61 -5.56 8.39 20.60
CA LEU A 61 -4.70 8.87 19.53
C LEU A 61 -4.44 10.37 19.63
N LYS A 62 -5.45 11.17 19.94
CA LYS A 62 -5.32 12.63 20.12
C LYS A 62 -4.49 13.02 21.33
N LYS A 63 -4.53 12.19 22.40
CA LYS A 63 -3.74 12.43 23.62
C LYS A 63 -2.28 12.09 23.47
N ASP A 64 -1.99 11.03 22.73
CA ASP A 64 -0.63 10.51 22.54
C ASP A 64 -0.44 10.08 21.10
N MET A 65 0.03 11.02 20.28
CA MET A 65 0.29 10.78 18.87
C MET A 65 1.51 9.87 18.69
N PRO A 66 1.46 8.91 17.77
CA PRO A 66 2.57 7.99 17.54
C PRO A 66 3.80 8.73 16.99
N ASN A 67 4.98 8.26 17.34
CA ASN A 67 6.25 8.77 16.79
C ASN A 67 6.49 8.32 15.34
N LEU A 68 5.87 7.21 14.93
CA LEU A 68 6.03 6.60 13.63
C LEU A 68 4.71 5.99 13.14
N VAL A 69 4.37 6.28 11.89
CA VAL A 69 3.34 5.56 11.13
C VAL A 69 4.02 4.76 10.03
N TYR A 70 3.70 3.47 9.99
CA TYR A 70 4.24 2.53 9.00
C TYR A 70 3.15 2.10 8.01
N VAL A 71 3.38 2.32 6.71
CA VAL A 71 2.39 2.01 5.66
C VAL A 71 3.01 1.17 4.56
N TYR A 72 2.49 -0.04 4.39
CA TYR A 72 3.04 -1.06 3.50
C TYR A 72 2.33 -1.19 2.14
N SER A 73 1.34 -0.39 1.84
CA SER A 73 0.67 -0.41 0.54
C SER A 73 -0.04 0.90 0.21
N GLU A 74 -0.16 1.19 -1.08
CA GLU A 74 -0.96 2.32 -1.56
C GLU A 74 -2.43 2.22 -1.13
N ASN A 75 -2.99 1.01 -1.11
CA ASN A 75 -4.37 0.78 -0.69
C ASN A 75 -4.57 1.07 0.81
N SER A 76 -3.61 0.66 1.66
CA SER A 76 -3.61 1.01 3.08
C SER A 76 -3.47 2.52 3.29
N ALA A 77 -2.63 3.19 2.50
CA ALA A 77 -2.47 4.64 2.53
C ALA A 77 -3.79 5.36 2.20
N LYS A 78 -4.51 4.92 1.18
CA LYS A 78 -5.83 5.46 0.81
C LYS A 78 -6.87 5.26 1.93
N SER A 79 -6.89 4.05 2.53
CA SER A 79 -7.78 3.76 3.65
C SER A 79 -7.49 4.65 4.85
N PHE A 80 -6.22 4.78 5.22
CA PHE A 80 -5.76 5.65 6.31
C PHE A 80 -6.13 7.11 6.05
N LEU A 81 -5.82 7.64 4.86
CA LEU A 81 -6.13 9.03 4.50
C LEU A 81 -7.63 9.33 4.59
N ASN A 82 -8.49 8.41 4.13
CA ASN A 82 -9.92 8.58 4.22
C ASN A 82 -10.41 8.69 5.67
N LEU A 83 -9.86 7.87 6.58
CA LEU A 83 -10.16 7.93 8.01
C LEU A 83 -9.65 9.24 8.63
N ILE A 84 -8.41 9.63 8.33
CA ILE A 84 -7.81 10.86 8.85
C ILE A 84 -8.61 12.11 8.42
N LYS A 85 -9.06 12.16 7.18
CA LYS A 85 -9.93 13.24 6.69
C LYS A 85 -11.30 13.21 7.35
N LYS A 86 -11.92 12.05 7.47
CA LYS A 86 -13.25 11.89 8.08
C LYS A 86 -13.30 12.39 9.51
N TYR A 87 -12.24 12.16 10.29
CA TYR A 87 -12.17 12.53 11.71
C TYR A 87 -11.38 13.83 11.95
N GLU A 88 -11.10 14.61 10.87
CA GLU A 88 -10.43 15.91 10.93
C GLU A 88 -9.06 15.85 11.63
N LEU A 89 -8.29 14.79 11.35
CA LEU A 89 -6.99 14.54 11.99
C LEU A 89 -5.79 14.96 11.13
N VAL A 90 -5.97 15.64 10.00
CA VAL A 90 -4.90 15.94 9.03
C VAL A 90 -3.74 16.72 9.66
N ASP A 91 -4.03 17.61 10.61
CA ASP A 91 -3.03 18.53 11.20
C ASP A 91 -2.31 17.95 12.44
N TYR A 92 -2.64 16.74 12.85
CA TYR A 92 -2.09 16.15 14.08
C TYR A 92 -0.70 15.51 13.92
N TRP A 93 -0.22 15.30 12.68
CA TRP A 93 0.92 14.43 12.36
C TRP A 93 2.28 15.14 12.25
N MET A 94 2.36 16.43 12.54
CA MET A 94 3.58 17.25 12.33
C MET A 94 4.81 16.75 13.11
N ASN A 95 4.62 16.04 14.21
CA ASN A 95 5.68 15.45 15.01
C ASN A 95 5.88 13.95 14.78
N THR A 96 5.12 13.35 13.86
CA THR A 96 5.13 11.93 13.53
C THR A 96 5.95 11.70 12.26
N ASN A 97 6.79 10.68 12.26
CA ASN A 97 7.47 10.21 11.07
C ASN A 97 6.56 9.29 10.27
N LEU A 98 6.63 9.37 8.95
CA LEU A 98 6.02 8.41 8.05
C LEU A 98 7.10 7.49 7.46
N MET A 99 6.90 6.19 7.57
CA MET A 99 7.67 5.17 6.83
C MET A 99 6.75 4.43 5.89
N CYS A 100 7.02 4.46 4.59
CA CYS A 100 6.15 3.82 3.60
C CYS A 100 6.91 3.23 2.42
N ILE A 101 6.27 2.21 1.84
CA ILE A 101 6.80 1.52 0.66
C ILE A 101 6.63 2.38 -0.58
N GLY A 102 7.75 2.85 -1.15
CA GLY A 102 7.82 3.51 -2.44
C GLY A 102 7.09 4.86 -2.54
N GLU A 103 7.34 5.54 -3.65
CA GLU A 103 6.82 6.89 -3.91
C GLU A 103 5.30 6.93 -4.12
N LYS A 104 4.71 5.91 -4.74
CA LYS A 104 3.25 5.86 -4.97
C LYS A 104 2.47 5.90 -3.66
N THR A 105 2.95 5.18 -2.64
CA THR A 105 2.33 5.16 -1.32
C THR A 105 2.48 6.51 -0.61
N SER A 106 3.67 7.12 -0.66
CA SER A 106 3.91 8.43 -0.05
C SER A 106 3.10 9.54 -0.72
N SER A 107 2.94 9.49 -2.03
CA SER A 107 2.15 10.48 -2.79
C SER A 107 0.70 10.56 -2.33
N VAL A 108 0.10 9.44 -1.92
CA VAL A 108 -1.25 9.42 -1.34
C VAL A 108 -1.33 10.23 -0.05
N LEU A 109 -0.25 10.24 0.74
CA LEU A 109 -0.18 10.82 2.09
C LEU A 109 0.46 12.21 2.13
N ASN A 110 0.82 12.80 0.98
CA ASN A 110 1.47 14.11 0.88
C ASN A 110 0.61 15.30 1.37
N VAL A 111 -0.71 15.11 1.48
CA VAL A 111 -1.60 16.13 2.04
C VAL A 111 -1.44 16.30 3.55
N ILE A 112 -0.82 15.32 4.21
CA ILE A 112 -0.53 15.33 5.65
C ILE A 112 0.88 15.87 5.84
N LYS A 113 1.04 16.81 6.77
CA LYS A 113 2.37 17.32 7.16
C LYS A 113 3.03 16.37 8.13
N TRP A 114 4.01 15.63 7.65
CA TRP A 114 4.83 14.72 8.45
C TRP A 114 6.11 15.38 8.96
N LYS A 115 6.65 14.92 10.09
CA LYS A 115 7.96 15.34 10.58
C LYS A 115 9.06 14.97 9.57
N LYS A 116 9.09 13.72 9.14
CA LYS A 116 9.94 13.18 8.07
C LYS A 116 9.22 12.06 7.35
N ILE A 117 9.57 11.85 6.08
CA ILE A 117 9.09 10.73 5.28
C ILE A 117 10.27 9.86 4.91
N PHE A 118 10.20 8.58 5.26
CA PHE A 118 11.17 7.55 4.91
C PHE A 118 10.55 6.60 3.89
N LEU A 119 11.19 6.48 2.73
CA LEU A 119 10.79 5.52 1.70
C LEU A 119 11.69 4.30 1.77
N PHE A 120 11.09 3.13 1.59
CA PHE A 120 11.82 1.87 1.49
C PHE A 120 11.33 1.06 0.29
N ASN A 121 12.21 0.18 -0.22
CA ASN A 121 11.84 -0.87 -1.16
C ASN A 121 11.52 -2.15 -0.39
N PRO A 122 10.74 -3.07 -0.96
CA PRO A 122 10.48 -4.37 -0.32
C PRO A 122 11.79 -5.06 0.07
N GLY A 123 11.90 -5.45 1.34
CA GLY A 123 13.09 -6.10 1.90
C GLY A 123 14.16 -5.16 2.47
N GLU A 124 13.96 -3.85 2.40
CA GLU A 124 14.90 -2.85 2.95
C GLU A 124 14.44 -2.25 4.28
N GLU A 125 13.28 -2.65 4.78
CA GLU A 125 12.61 -2.04 5.94
C GLU A 125 13.49 -2.01 7.18
N GLU A 126 14.20 -3.09 7.45
CA GLU A 126 15.05 -3.23 8.64
C GLU A 126 16.17 -2.19 8.67
N PHE A 127 16.73 -1.86 7.51
CA PHE A 127 17.83 -0.89 7.42
C PHE A 127 17.41 0.54 7.76
N LEU A 128 16.13 0.87 7.54
CA LEU A 128 15.61 2.20 7.81
C LEU A 128 15.26 2.42 9.28
N LEU A 129 14.90 1.36 10.01
CA LEU A 129 14.62 1.45 11.45
C LEU A 129 15.83 1.97 12.26
N TYR A 130 17.04 1.73 11.78
CA TYR A 130 18.26 2.26 12.40
C TYR A 130 18.54 3.74 12.11
N LYS A 131 17.79 4.36 11.20
CA LYS A 131 17.96 5.76 10.79
C LYS A 131 16.93 6.72 11.38
N ILE A 132 15.98 6.18 12.12
CA ILE A 132 14.89 6.94 12.77
C ILE A 132 15.33 7.38 14.22
#